data_099abfb1045be3b0f83f47f1dcdd1bd9
#
_entry.id   099abfb1045be3b0f83f47f1dcdd1bd9
#
_cell.length_a   1.000
_cell.length_b   1.000
_cell.length_c   1.000
_cell.angle_alpha   90.00
_cell.angle_beta   90.00
_cell.angle_gamma   90.00
#
_symmetry.space_group_name_H-M   'P 1'
#
loop_
_entity.id
_entity.type
_entity.pdbx_description
1 polymer ?
#
loop_
_entity_poly.entity_id
_entity_poly.type
_entity_poly.pdbx_seq_one_letter_code
_entity_poly.pdbx_strand_id
1 'polypeptide(L)'
;MLLADRYQLDELLGRGAMGEVWRAADQVLGRPVAVKLLRVDEATDIERFRLEAQTAARLNHPNVVGVYDFGSHHGRLYLVMELVDGWSLAQERSMRGTLAPHEAAAIAAQVAAALSAAHCQGVIHRDIKPANVMISTDRTVKITDFGIARFADDAASTLTATGKIIGTADYLAPERALGHPAQPASDVYSLGCVLYELLTGRPPFQGTTSIAVVQQHVNAAPLPPAQLLPEIPQPLSDYLLRLLAKDPSRRPGAEQAANWLHAPQQTPALAEPQSTAPMPAPVAPAPAPPPPADPRAAHSAPHGHRRLTPKAALGIAAVVLFASAAAIGASLNSGSDGPSAPTSPPTTTVTSVPVSEPPATAAPSTTAPPTEGHEDSEDHGGKGKHGKGKGSG
;
A
#
# COMPACT_ATOMS: atom_id res chain seq x y z
N MET A 1 17.77 24.61 0.82
CA MET A 1 18.67 24.10 1.88
C MET A 1 19.63 23.11 1.25
N LEU A 2 20.95 23.23 1.51
CA LEU A 2 21.94 22.27 0.99
C LEU A 2 22.18 21.17 2.03
N LEU A 3 22.06 19.93 1.60
CA LEU A 3 22.24 18.73 2.43
C LEU A 3 23.54 18.04 2.01
N ALA A 4 24.41 17.71 2.96
CA ALA A 4 25.69 17.01 2.76
C ALA A 4 26.56 17.64 1.65
N ASP A 5 26.53 18.96 1.51
CA ASP A 5 27.25 19.77 0.50
C ASP A 5 27.01 19.31 -0.96
N ARG A 6 25.94 18.54 -1.21
CA ARG A 6 25.65 17.94 -2.50
C ARG A 6 24.20 18.08 -2.97
N TYR A 7 23.23 17.89 -2.07
CA TYR A 7 21.82 17.83 -2.45
C TYR A 7 21.12 19.13 -2.10
N GLN A 8 20.77 19.92 -3.10
CA GLN A 8 19.97 21.14 -2.92
C GLN A 8 18.50 20.74 -2.78
N LEU A 9 17.94 20.89 -1.57
CA LEU A 9 16.52 20.64 -1.32
C LEU A 9 15.71 21.85 -1.84
N ASP A 10 14.75 21.57 -2.73
CA ASP A 10 13.96 22.59 -3.43
C ASP A 10 12.52 22.65 -2.90
N GLU A 11 11.77 21.55 -3.01
CA GLU A 11 10.33 21.47 -2.76
C GLU A 11 9.99 20.30 -1.83
N LEU A 12 9.12 20.52 -0.86
CA LEU A 12 8.61 19.47 0.00
C LEU A 12 7.52 18.68 -0.74
N LEU A 13 7.80 17.41 -1.08
CA LEU A 13 6.87 16.50 -1.76
C LEU A 13 5.88 15.85 -0.81
N GLY A 14 6.30 15.58 0.45
CA GLY A 14 5.44 14.95 1.44
C GLY A 14 6.04 14.95 2.85
N ARG A 15 5.14 14.88 3.85
CA ARG A 15 5.50 14.75 5.26
C ARG A 15 4.68 13.64 5.90
N GLY A 16 5.32 12.76 6.65
CA GLY A 16 4.69 11.64 7.33
C GLY A 16 5.30 11.34 8.69
N ALA A 17 4.84 10.27 9.33
CA ALA A 17 5.35 9.84 10.63
C ALA A 17 6.86 9.54 10.62
N MET A 18 7.36 9.01 9.51
CA MET A 18 8.76 8.61 9.34
C MET A 18 9.70 9.74 8.92
N GLY A 19 9.19 10.92 8.55
CA GLY A 19 10.01 12.04 8.10
C GLY A 19 9.41 12.85 6.97
N GLU A 20 10.28 13.46 6.19
CA GLU A 20 9.93 14.37 5.08
C GLU A 20 10.59 13.90 3.80
N VAL A 21 9.88 13.99 2.69
CA VAL A 21 10.41 13.71 1.34
C VAL A 21 10.47 15.02 0.57
N TRP A 22 11.64 15.34 0.03
CA TRP A 22 11.92 16.56 -0.70
C TRP A 22 12.31 16.26 -2.14
N ARG A 23 11.87 17.07 -3.08
CA ARG A 23 12.50 17.20 -4.38
C ARG A 23 13.85 17.90 -4.16
N ALA A 24 14.90 17.40 -4.80
CA ALA A 24 16.22 17.98 -4.67
C ALA A 24 17.00 17.88 -5.99
N ALA A 25 18.04 18.69 -6.12
CA ALA A 25 19.03 18.61 -7.19
C ALA A 25 20.35 18.05 -6.65
N ASP A 26 20.82 16.95 -7.22
CA ASP A 26 22.19 16.44 -7.02
C ASP A 26 23.14 17.35 -7.79
N GLN A 27 23.84 18.23 -7.10
CA GLN A 27 24.72 19.24 -7.70
C GLN A 27 25.99 18.63 -8.35
N VAL A 28 26.38 17.42 -7.93
CA VAL A 28 27.55 16.73 -8.47
C VAL A 28 27.21 16.02 -9.78
N LEU A 29 26.06 15.34 -9.86
CA LEU A 29 25.64 14.59 -11.05
C LEU A 29 24.68 15.36 -11.95
N GLY A 30 24.23 16.57 -11.56
CA GLY A 30 23.35 17.43 -12.35
C GLY A 30 21.98 16.82 -12.63
N ARG A 31 21.42 16.02 -11.71
CA ARG A 31 20.14 15.35 -11.91
C ARG A 31 19.15 15.62 -10.76
N PRO A 32 17.83 15.61 -11.05
CA PRO A 32 16.82 15.65 -10.01
C PRO A 32 16.78 14.34 -9.24
N VAL A 33 16.54 14.43 -7.93
CA VAL A 33 16.43 13.29 -7.01
C VAL A 33 15.33 13.54 -5.98
N ALA A 34 14.85 12.49 -5.33
CA ALA A 34 14.04 12.59 -4.13
C ALA A 34 14.93 12.33 -2.90
N VAL A 35 14.81 13.17 -1.89
CA VAL A 35 15.54 13.03 -0.63
C VAL A 35 14.57 12.84 0.51
N LYS A 36 14.64 11.69 1.17
CA LYS A 36 13.87 11.40 2.39
C LYS A 36 14.73 11.69 3.61
N LEU A 37 14.29 12.67 4.43
CA LEU A 37 14.88 13.00 5.71
C LEU A 37 14.15 12.25 6.81
N LEU A 38 14.85 11.38 7.51
CA LEU A 38 14.27 10.51 8.54
C LEU A 38 14.33 11.18 9.91
N ARG A 39 13.33 10.91 10.74
CA ARG A 39 13.36 11.19 12.17
C ARG A 39 13.96 9.98 12.86
N VAL A 40 15.05 10.15 13.56
CA VAL A 40 15.78 9.09 14.27
C VAL A 40 15.88 9.54 15.72
N ASP A 41 15.44 8.67 16.62
CA ASP A 41 15.44 8.96 18.05
C ASP A 41 16.58 8.23 18.80
N GLU A 42 17.21 7.17 18.22
CA GLU A 42 18.24 6.38 18.89
C GLU A 42 19.43 5.99 17.99
N ALA A 43 20.61 5.83 18.61
CA ALA A 43 21.86 5.46 17.92
C ALA A 43 21.83 4.05 17.27
N THR A 44 21.06 3.11 17.84
CA THR A 44 20.86 1.76 17.30
C THR A 44 20.14 1.76 15.98
N ASP A 45 19.37 2.79 15.70
CA ASP A 45 18.64 2.96 14.44
C ASP A 45 19.56 3.28 13.27
N ILE A 46 20.71 3.91 13.52
CA ILE A 46 21.66 4.31 12.45
C ILE A 46 22.28 3.09 11.75
N GLU A 47 22.74 2.08 12.51
CA GLU A 47 23.37 0.90 11.91
C GLU A 47 22.32 0.04 11.17
N ARG A 48 21.13 -0.11 11.72
CA ARG A 48 20.04 -0.81 11.06
C ARG A 48 19.61 -0.09 9.76
N PHE A 49 19.45 1.23 9.82
CA PHE A 49 19.18 2.03 8.63
C PHE A 49 20.23 1.84 7.54
N ARG A 50 21.54 1.86 7.93
CA ARG A 50 22.63 1.65 6.98
C ARG A 50 22.51 0.29 6.28
N LEU A 51 22.25 -0.78 7.03
CA LEU A 51 22.11 -2.13 6.49
C LEU A 51 20.90 -2.24 5.55
N GLU A 52 19.76 -1.66 5.94
CA GLU A 52 18.53 -1.65 5.13
C GLU A 52 18.72 -0.81 3.87
N ALA A 53 19.34 0.37 3.95
CA ALA A 53 19.63 1.21 2.80
C ALA A 53 20.59 0.52 1.82
N GLN A 54 21.64 -0.17 2.32
CA GLN A 54 22.55 -0.97 1.49
C GLN A 54 21.81 -2.13 0.79
N THR A 55 20.87 -2.75 1.48
CA THR A 55 20.08 -3.85 0.91
C THR A 55 19.14 -3.33 -0.16
N ALA A 56 18.45 -2.21 0.08
CA ALA A 56 17.57 -1.56 -0.90
C ALA A 56 18.33 -1.05 -2.12
N ALA A 57 19.58 -0.55 -1.95
CA ALA A 57 20.42 -0.08 -3.04
C ALA A 57 20.86 -1.19 -4.02
N ARG A 58 20.77 -2.47 -3.62
CA ARG A 58 21.04 -3.61 -4.50
C ARG A 58 19.86 -3.94 -5.43
N LEU A 59 18.65 -3.48 -5.09
CA LEU A 59 17.47 -3.72 -5.89
C LEU A 59 17.52 -2.85 -7.15
N ASN A 60 17.65 -3.50 -8.30
CA ASN A 60 17.60 -2.85 -9.60
C ASN A 60 16.51 -3.50 -10.45
N HIS A 61 15.35 -2.84 -10.54
CA HIS A 61 14.20 -3.32 -11.28
C HIS A 61 13.38 -2.12 -11.79
N PRO A 62 12.79 -2.14 -12.99
CA PRO A 62 12.03 -1.02 -13.54
C PRO A 62 10.86 -0.59 -12.64
N ASN A 63 10.28 -1.52 -11.90
CA ASN A 63 9.16 -1.25 -10.99
C ASN A 63 9.59 -1.03 -9.53
N VAL A 64 10.85 -0.74 -9.26
CA VAL A 64 11.39 -0.37 -7.94
C VAL A 64 12.03 1.00 -8.03
N VAL A 65 11.74 1.87 -7.07
CA VAL A 65 12.41 3.17 -6.95
C VAL A 65 13.88 2.93 -6.57
N GLY A 66 14.80 3.39 -7.42
CA GLY A 66 16.23 3.21 -7.21
C GLY A 66 16.74 4.03 -6.02
N VAL A 67 17.54 3.41 -5.14
CA VAL A 67 18.27 4.09 -4.07
C VAL A 67 19.65 4.48 -4.60
N TYR A 68 19.99 5.77 -4.50
CA TYR A 68 21.22 6.32 -5.07
C TYR A 68 22.30 6.61 -4.04
N ASP A 69 21.88 7.03 -2.84
CA ASP A 69 22.82 7.40 -1.77
C ASP A 69 22.09 7.40 -0.43
N PHE A 70 22.84 7.33 0.66
CA PHE A 70 22.32 7.47 2.02
C PHE A 70 23.41 8.00 2.95
N GLY A 71 23.02 8.66 4.04
CA GLY A 71 23.98 9.18 4.98
C GLY A 71 23.32 9.85 6.19
N SER A 72 24.16 10.60 6.93
CA SER A 72 23.69 11.44 8.02
C SER A 72 24.24 12.88 7.86
N HIS A 73 23.43 13.85 8.19
CA HIS A 73 23.78 15.26 8.15
C HIS A 73 23.13 16.00 9.34
N HIS A 74 23.95 16.64 10.17
CA HIS A 74 23.50 17.30 11.42
C HIS A 74 22.62 16.40 12.31
N GLY A 75 22.98 15.14 12.48
CA GLY A 75 22.23 14.17 13.30
C GLY A 75 20.94 13.65 12.68
N ARG A 76 20.62 14.01 11.43
CA ARG A 76 19.46 13.47 10.69
C ARG A 76 19.93 12.48 9.63
N LEU A 77 19.32 11.32 9.57
CA LEU A 77 19.53 10.38 8.49
C LEU A 77 18.82 10.83 7.22
N TYR A 78 19.44 10.57 6.07
CA TYR A 78 18.82 10.84 4.79
C TYR A 78 19.02 9.68 3.81
N LEU A 79 18.06 9.53 2.92
CA LEU A 79 18.08 8.59 1.81
C LEU A 79 17.83 9.38 0.52
N VAL A 80 18.72 9.19 -0.47
CA VAL A 80 18.58 9.77 -1.79
C VAL A 80 18.11 8.70 -2.76
N MET A 81 17.05 8.99 -3.48
CA MET A 81 16.41 8.02 -4.35
C MET A 81 15.96 8.63 -5.67
N GLU A 82 15.58 7.79 -6.59
CA GLU A 82 14.96 8.18 -7.85
C GLU A 82 13.76 9.09 -7.60
N LEU A 83 13.74 10.21 -8.31
CA LEU A 83 12.55 11.07 -8.34
C LEU A 83 11.61 10.55 -9.42
N VAL A 84 10.46 10.03 -9.00
CA VAL A 84 9.41 9.58 -9.91
C VAL A 84 8.56 10.78 -10.32
N ASP A 85 8.50 11.06 -11.61
CA ASP A 85 7.61 12.08 -12.19
C ASP A 85 6.19 11.50 -12.30
N GLY A 86 5.37 11.74 -11.27
CA GLY A 86 4.05 11.16 -11.14
C GLY A 86 3.45 11.34 -9.76
N TRP A 87 2.55 10.47 -9.39
CA TRP A 87 1.81 10.51 -8.13
C TRP A 87 1.67 9.13 -7.51
N SER A 88 1.28 9.09 -6.24
CA SER A 88 1.03 7.81 -5.56
C SER A 88 -0.29 7.19 -6.02
N LEU A 89 -0.39 5.86 -5.90
CA LEU A 89 -1.63 5.13 -6.16
C LEU A 89 -2.78 5.58 -5.24
N ALA A 90 -2.46 6.09 -4.03
CA ALA A 90 -3.44 6.71 -3.15
C ALA A 90 -4.03 7.99 -3.75
N GLN A 91 -3.20 8.83 -4.39
CA GLN A 91 -3.63 10.02 -5.11
C GLN A 91 -4.42 9.65 -6.37
N GLU A 92 -3.95 8.66 -7.16
CA GLU A 92 -4.67 8.14 -8.34
C GLU A 92 -6.09 7.73 -7.97
N ARG A 93 -6.23 6.94 -6.89
CA ARG A 93 -7.54 6.52 -6.38
C ARG A 93 -8.41 7.69 -5.92
N SER A 94 -7.80 8.67 -5.24
CA SER A 94 -8.54 9.87 -4.80
C SER A 94 -9.08 10.69 -5.98
N MET A 95 -8.35 10.74 -7.09
CA MET A 95 -8.74 11.48 -8.29
C MET A 95 -9.76 10.73 -9.15
N ARG A 96 -9.63 9.40 -9.27
CA ARG A 96 -10.39 8.59 -10.23
C ARG A 96 -11.44 7.67 -9.61
N GLY A 97 -11.39 7.45 -8.30
CA GLY A 97 -12.23 6.47 -7.61
C GLY A 97 -11.78 5.04 -7.91
N THR A 98 -12.68 4.20 -8.45
CA THR A 98 -12.36 2.83 -8.89
C THR A 98 -11.70 2.82 -10.25
N LEU A 99 -10.88 1.79 -10.49
CA LEU A 99 -10.23 1.57 -11.78
C LEU A 99 -10.91 0.42 -12.53
N ALA A 100 -10.84 0.48 -13.86
CA ALA A 100 -11.28 -0.63 -14.69
C ALA A 100 -10.51 -1.92 -14.33
N PRO A 101 -11.16 -3.11 -14.36
CA PRO A 101 -10.53 -4.36 -13.93
C PRO A 101 -9.20 -4.67 -14.61
N HIS A 102 -9.07 -4.42 -15.91
CA HIS A 102 -7.83 -4.64 -16.67
C HIS A 102 -6.72 -3.66 -16.24
N GLU A 103 -7.07 -2.41 -15.91
CA GLU A 103 -6.12 -1.38 -15.48
C GLU A 103 -5.61 -1.69 -14.07
N ALA A 104 -6.52 -2.05 -13.15
CA ALA A 104 -6.16 -2.47 -11.80
C ALA A 104 -5.27 -3.73 -11.81
N ALA A 105 -5.57 -4.71 -12.65
CA ALA A 105 -4.76 -5.91 -12.83
C ALA A 105 -3.37 -5.57 -13.39
N ALA A 106 -3.25 -4.68 -14.38
CA ALA A 106 -1.97 -4.27 -14.96
C ALA A 106 -1.08 -3.53 -13.95
N ILE A 107 -1.66 -2.70 -13.08
CA ILE A 107 -0.93 -2.06 -11.97
C ILE A 107 -0.47 -3.11 -10.98
N ALA A 108 -1.35 -4.01 -10.54
CA ALA A 108 -1.01 -5.05 -9.58
C ALA A 108 0.03 -6.03 -10.13
N ALA A 109 0.04 -6.31 -11.45
CA ALA A 109 1.08 -7.12 -12.11
C ALA A 109 2.46 -6.49 -11.98
N GLN A 110 2.59 -5.19 -12.20
CA GLN A 110 3.86 -4.47 -12.06
C GLN A 110 4.35 -4.44 -10.60
N VAL A 111 3.43 -4.24 -9.63
CA VAL A 111 3.76 -4.35 -8.20
C VAL A 111 4.24 -5.75 -7.87
N ALA A 112 3.55 -6.80 -8.36
CA ALA A 112 3.95 -8.19 -8.13
C ALA A 112 5.33 -8.51 -8.75
N ALA A 113 5.65 -7.97 -9.93
CA ALA A 113 6.96 -8.13 -10.56
C ALA A 113 8.09 -7.50 -9.73
N ALA A 114 7.86 -6.29 -9.19
CA ALA A 114 8.78 -5.64 -8.26
C ALA A 114 8.99 -6.46 -6.98
N LEU A 115 7.91 -6.97 -6.39
CA LEU A 115 7.98 -7.83 -5.21
C LEU A 115 8.75 -9.13 -5.49
N SER A 116 8.51 -9.74 -6.65
CA SER A 116 9.25 -10.95 -7.06
C SER A 116 10.75 -10.70 -7.13
N ALA A 117 11.16 -9.59 -7.77
CA ALA A 117 12.57 -9.22 -7.86
C ALA A 117 13.21 -8.99 -6.48
N ALA A 118 12.48 -8.37 -5.53
CA ALA A 118 12.95 -8.15 -4.17
C ALA A 118 13.02 -9.47 -3.38
N HIS A 119 11.99 -10.31 -3.46
CA HIS A 119 11.93 -11.60 -2.76
C HIS A 119 13.03 -12.56 -3.20
N CYS A 120 13.41 -12.57 -4.50
CA CYS A 120 14.55 -13.33 -5.01
C CYS A 120 15.89 -12.90 -4.38
N GLN A 121 16.00 -11.68 -3.86
CA GLN A 121 17.16 -11.17 -3.15
C GLN A 121 17.01 -11.25 -1.62
N GLY A 122 15.98 -11.93 -1.12
CA GLY A 122 15.68 -12.06 0.30
C GLY A 122 15.13 -10.78 0.95
N VAL A 123 14.69 -9.80 0.15
CA VAL A 123 14.13 -8.53 0.62
C VAL A 123 12.61 -8.61 0.66
N ILE A 124 12.03 -8.34 1.82
CA ILE A 124 10.57 -8.27 2.02
C ILE A 124 10.21 -6.81 2.23
N HIS A 125 9.16 -6.34 1.56
CA HIS A 125 8.76 -4.92 1.61
C HIS A 125 8.09 -4.54 2.94
N ARG A 126 7.22 -5.40 3.48
CA ARG A 126 6.53 -5.29 4.79
C ARG A 126 5.46 -4.22 4.91
N ASP A 127 5.34 -3.27 3.97
CA ASP A 127 4.41 -2.13 4.03
C ASP A 127 3.83 -1.76 2.65
N ILE A 128 3.34 -2.77 1.91
CA ILE A 128 2.67 -2.54 0.62
C ILE A 128 1.31 -1.89 0.89
N LYS A 129 1.14 -0.68 0.34
CA LYS A 129 -0.09 0.12 0.41
C LYS A 129 -0.11 1.14 -0.72
N PRO A 130 -1.27 1.74 -1.06
CA PRO A 130 -1.37 2.70 -2.18
C PRO A 130 -0.43 3.92 -2.06
N ALA A 131 -0.10 4.36 -0.85
CA ALA A 131 0.81 5.47 -0.64
C ALA A 131 2.29 5.15 -1.00
N ASN A 132 2.68 3.86 -0.98
CA ASN A 132 4.03 3.39 -1.27
C ASN A 132 4.17 2.85 -2.70
N VAL A 133 3.15 3.03 -3.54
CA VAL A 133 3.16 2.66 -4.95
C VAL A 133 3.01 3.93 -5.77
N MET A 134 4.02 4.27 -6.56
CA MET A 134 4.03 5.43 -7.45
C MET A 134 3.62 5.02 -8.86
N ILE A 135 2.92 5.91 -9.55
CA ILE A 135 2.58 5.79 -10.97
C ILE A 135 3.18 6.99 -11.67
N SER A 136 4.08 6.75 -12.60
CA SER A 136 4.65 7.80 -13.45
C SER A 136 3.69 8.21 -14.58
N THR A 137 4.00 9.31 -15.23
CA THR A 137 3.19 9.87 -16.32
C THR A 137 3.04 8.92 -17.52
N ASP A 138 4.00 8.02 -17.74
CA ASP A 138 3.97 6.96 -18.76
C ASP A 138 3.29 5.66 -18.29
N ARG A 139 2.63 5.70 -17.10
CA ARG A 139 1.94 4.55 -16.46
C ARG A 139 2.87 3.45 -15.97
N THR A 140 4.16 3.69 -15.86
CA THR A 140 5.09 2.79 -15.17
C THR A 140 4.83 2.85 -13.67
N VAL A 141 4.63 1.69 -13.06
CA VAL A 141 4.43 1.56 -11.60
C VAL A 141 5.77 1.31 -10.92
N LYS A 142 6.05 2.03 -9.83
CA LYS A 142 7.25 1.85 -9.03
C LYS A 142 6.92 1.75 -7.55
N ILE A 143 7.45 0.74 -6.87
CA ILE A 143 7.35 0.62 -5.40
C ILE A 143 8.46 1.45 -4.76
N THR A 144 8.09 2.21 -3.74
CA THR A 144 9.01 3.00 -2.89
C THR A 144 8.98 2.48 -1.45
N ASP A 145 9.93 2.93 -0.63
CA ASP A 145 9.97 2.66 0.81
C ASP A 145 10.09 1.17 1.20
N PHE A 146 10.94 0.41 0.49
CA PHE A 146 11.33 -0.93 0.92
C PHE A 146 11.95 -0.88 2.33
N GLY A 147 11.17 -1.28 3.33
CA GLY A 147 11.59 -1.60 4.71
C GLY A 147 12.49 -0.62 5.47
N ILE A 148 13.07 0.39 4.80
CA ILE A 148 14.18 1.25 5.26
C ILE A 148 13.83 2.10 6.52
N ALA A 149 12.59 2.11 6.96
CA ALA A 149 12.15 2.96 8.05
C ALA A 149 11.42 2.22 9.18
N ARG A 150 11.41 0.89 9.18
CA ARG A 150 10.79 0.13 10.26
C ARG A 150 11.84 -0.41 11.21
N PHE A 151 12.45 0.50 11.95
CA PHE A 151 13.37 0.22 13.04
C PHE A 151 12.75 -0.61 14.19
N ALA A 152 11.45 -0.89 14.15
CA ALA A 152 10.69 -1.50 15.23
C ALA A 152 9.90 -2.76 14.81
N ASP A 153 10.28 -3.48 13.76
CA ASP A 153 9.55 -4.68 13.32
C ASP A 153 10.07 -6.00 13.92
N ASP A 154 10.51 -5.96 15.16
CA ASP A 154 10.38 -7.14 16.02
C ASP A 154 8.89 -7.31 16.35
N ALA A 155 8.41 -8.54 16.33
CA ALA A 155 7.01 -8.96 16.39
C ALA A 155 6.13 -8.32 17.48
N ALA A 156 6.68 -7.49 18.35
CA ALA A 156 6.01 -6.78 19.42
C ALA A 156 5.48 -5.38 19.05
N SER A 157 5.86 -4.81 17.90
CA SER A 157 5.62 -3.38 17.63
C SER A 157 4.39 -3.06 16.79
N THR A 158 3.69 -4.06 16.22
CA THR A 158 2.44 -3.81 15.50
C THR A 158 1.30 -3.43 16.47
N LEU A 159 1.29 -4.04 17.67
CA LEU A 159 0.49 -3.60 18.82
C LEU A 159 1.45 -3.03 19.87
N THR A 160 1.50 -1.71 20.02
CA THR A 160 2.19 -1.12 21.18
C THR A 160 1.50 -1.58 22.47
N ALA A 161 2.26 -1.62 23.58
CA ALA A 161 1.71 -1.90 24.93
C ALA A 161 0.53 -0.98 25.30
N THR A 162 0.32 0.11 24.55
CA THR A 162 -0.80 1.06 24.68
C THR A 162 -1.98 0.74 23.77
N GLY A 163 -1.99 -0.39 23.04
CA GLY A 163 -3.09 -0.77 22.13
C GLY A 163 -3.19 0.10 20.85
N LYS A 164 -2.21 0.96 20.59
CA LYS A 164 -2.16 1.73 19.35
C LYS A 164 -1.42 0.94 18.28
N ILE A 165 -2.08 0.74 17.14
CA ILE A 165 -1.45 0.16 15.94
C ILE A 165 -0.68 1.28 15.24
N ILE A 166 0.64 1.12 15.12
CA ILE A 166 1.48 2.04 14.35
C ILE A 166 1.39 1.62 12.88
N GLY A 167 0.71 2.42 12.07
CA GLY A 167 0.54 2.18 10.63
C GLY A 167 -0.92 1.97 10.22
N THR A 168 -1.12 1.73 8.92
CA THR A 168 -2.45 1.51 8.35
C THR A 168 -2.81 0.04 8.48
N ALA A 169 -3.81 -0.28 9.31
CA ALA A 169 -4.27 -1.65 9.56
C ALA A 169 -4.88 -2.32 8.30
N ASP A 170 -5.33 -1.51 7.32
CA ASP A 170 -6.13 -1.94 6.17
C ASP A 170 -5.44 -2.90 5.20
N TYR A 171 -4.11 -2.99 5.26
CA TYR A 171 -3.29 -3.84 4.37
C TYR A 171 -2.46 -4.88 5.15
N LEU A 172 -2.70 -5.03 6.44
CA LEU A 172 -1.91 -5.89 7.33
C LEU A 172 -2.23 -7.36 7.10
N ALA A 173 -1.22 -8.17 6.80
CA ALA A 173 -1.39 -9.61 6.64
C ALA A 173 -1.76 -10.30 7.98
N PRO A 174 -2.61 -11.36 7.96
CA PRO A 174 -3.06 -12.06 9.16
C PRO A 174 -1.94 -12.53 10.08
N GLU A 175 -0.89 -13.12 9.52
CA GLU A 175 0.28 -13.59 10.28
C GLU A 175 1.02 -12.44 10.97
N ARG A 176 1.06 -11.27 10.33
CA ARG A 176 1.65 -10.05 10.93
C ARG A 176 0.80 -9.53 12.08
N ALA A 177 -0.51 -9.58 11.91
CA ALA A 177 -1.47 -9.23 12.96
C ALA A 177 -1.34 -10.14 14.19
N LEU A 178 -0.93 -11.39 13.99
CA LEU A 178 -0.67 -12.38 15.06
C LEU A 178 0.76 -12.28 15.64
N GLY A 179 1.57 -11.30 15.19
CA GLY A 179 2.93 -11.11 15.70
C GLY A 179 3.99 -11.99 15.06
N HIS A 180 3.65 -12.74 14.01
CA HIS A 180 4.67 -13.53 13.29
C HIS A 180 5.56 -12.64 12.40
N PRO A 181 6.80 -13.04 12.13
CA PRO A 181 7.69 -12.33 11.21
C PRO A 181 7.07 -12.13 9.82
N ALA A 182 7.41 -11.01 9.17
CA ALA A 182 7.03 -10.79 7.79
C ALA A 182 7.71 -11.81 6.87
N GLN A 183 6.99 -12.26 5.86
CA GLN A 183 7.46 -13.20 4.85
C GLN A 183 7.00 -12.74 3.46
N PRO A 184 7.56 -13.26 2.36
CA PRO A 184 7.14 -12.89 1.01
C PRO A 184 5.63 -12.95 0.78
N ALA A 185 4.97 -13.95 1.35
CA ALA A 185 3.51 -14.10 1.29
C ALA A 185 2.74 -12.99 2.02
N SER A 186 3.37 -12.26 2.96
CA SER A 186 2.76 -11.10 3.63
C SER A 186 2.60 -9.94 2.65
N ASP A 187 3.61 -9.66 1.81
CA ASP A 187 3.55 -8.63 0.77
C ASP A 187 2.50 -8.97 -0.29
N VAL A 188 2.37 -10.26 -0.65
CA VAL A 188 1.35 -10.73 -1.60
C VAL A 188 -0.06 -10.51 -1.05
N TYR A 189 -0.29 -10.72 0.24
CA TYR A 189 -1.56 -10.40 0.87
C TYR A 189 -1.88 -8.91 0.82
N SER A 190 -0.90 -8.07 1.17
CA SER A 190 -1.04 -6.61 1.12
C SER A 190 -1.32 -6.12 -0.31
N LEU A 191 -0.66 -6.72 -1.34
CA LEU A 191 -0.99 -6.50 -2.75
C LEU A 191 -2.45 -6.88 -3.06
N GLY A 192 -2.94 -7.99 -2.51
CA GLY A 192 -4.35 -8.38 -2.61
C GLY A 192 -5.29 -7.31 -2.05
N CYS A 193 -4.95 -6.71 -0.89
CA CYS A 193 -5.73 -5.61 -0.32
C CYS A 193 -5.72 -4.37 -1.21
N VAL A 194 -4.57 -4.01 -1.79
CA VAL A 194 -4.44 -2.89 -2.74
C VAL A 194 -5.28 -3.15 -3.98
N LEU A 195 -5.18 -4.33 -4.60
CA LEU A 195 -5.97 -4.67 -5.79
C LEU A 195 -7.48 -4.65 -5.50
N TYR A 196 -7.89 -5.15 -4.32
CA TYR A 196 -9.28 -5.08 -3.88
C TYR A 196 -9.78 -3.64 -3.83
N GLU A 197 -8.99 -2.75 -3.25
CA GLU A 197 -9.33 -1.33 -3.13
C GLU A 197 -9.38 -0.61 -4.48
N LEU A 198 -8.46 -0.93 -5.40
CA LEU A 198 -8.47 -0.36 -6.76
C LEU A 198 -9.75 -0.72 -7.52
N LEU A 199 -10.21 -1.96 -7.34
CA LEU A 199 -11.40 -2.48 -8.01
C LEU A 199 -12.69 -1.96 -7.38
N THR A 200 -12.77 -1.90 -6.05
CA THR A 200 -14.04 -1.68 -5.31
C THR A 200 -14.13 -0.30 -4.68
N GLY A 201 -13.06 0.51 -4.70
CA GLY A 201 -13.00 1.82 -4.07
C GLY A 201 -12.80 1.79 -2.55
N ARG A 202 -12.69 0.61 -1.94
CA ARG A 202 -12.49 0.43 -0.49
C ARG A 202 -11.64 -0.79 -0.17
N PRO A 203 -10.90 -0.82 0.94
CA PRO A 203 -10.17 -2.00 1.37
C PRO A 203 -11.11 -3.17 1.70
N PRO A 204 -10.61 -4.42 1.71
CA PRO A 204 -11.44 -5.62 1.92
C PRO A 204 -12.14 -5.65 3.28
N PHE A 205 -11.57 -4.98 4.27
CA PHE A 205 -12.11 -4.91 5.62
C PHE A 205 -12.16 -3.47 6.09
N GLN A 206 -13.22 -3.12 6.82
CA GLN A 206 -13.44 -1.79 7.37
C GLN A 206 -13.97 -1.91 8.80
N GLY A 207 -13.62 -0.96 9.66
CA GLY A 207 -14.07 -0.95 11.05
C GLY A 207 -13.93 0.44 11.67
N THR A 208 -14.61 0.65 12.78
CA THR A 208 -14.56 1.90 13.54
C THR A 208 -13.25 2.09 14.31
N THR A 209 -12.50 0.99 14.49
CA THR A 209 -11.20 1.00 15.15
C THR A 209 -10.19 0.15 14.37
N SER A 210 -8.91 0.48 14.45
CA SER A 210 -7.85 -0.32 13.84
C SER A 210 -7.83 -1.77 14.38
N ILE A 211 -8.17 -1.98 15.63
CA ILE A 211 -8.25 -3.32 16.23
C ILE A 211 -9.36 -4.14 15.56
N ALA A 212 -10.54 -3.55 15.30
CA ALA A 212 -11.63 -4.23 14.60
C ALA A 212 -11.23 -4.63 13.17
N VAL A 213 -10.47 -3.77 12.46
CA VAL A 213 -9.93 -4.08 11.12
C VAL A 213 -8.94 -5.23 11.20
N VAL A 214 -8.01 -5.20 12.15
CA VAL A 214 -7.02 -6.29 12.37
C VAL A 214 -7.71 -7.62 12.67
N GLN A 215 -8.74 -7.63 13.53
CA GLN A 215 -9.50 -8.84 13.80
C GLN A 215 -10.18 -9.41 12.55
N GLN A 216 -10.67 -8.56 11.65
CA GLN A 216 -11.23 -9.01 10.38
C GLN A 216 -10.15 -9.57 9.45
N HIS A 217 -8.96 -8.97 9.40
CA HIS A 217 -7.83 -9.54 8.66
C HIS A 217 -7.49 -10.96 9.13
N VAL A 218 -7.58 -11.22 10.43
CA VAL A 218 -7.30 -12.56 10.99
C VAL A 218 -8.45 -13.53 10.73
N ASN A 219 -9.71 -13.11 11.00
CA ASN A 219 -10.81 -14.04 11.17
C ASN A 219 -11.90 -13.99 10.09
N ALA A 220 -12.11 -12.84 9.42
CA ALA A 220 -13.21 -12.68 8.48
C ALA A 220 -12.81 -13.04 7.06
N ALA A 221 -13.70 -13.71 6.32
CA ALA A 221 -13.53 -13.87 4.87
C ALA A 221 -13.83 -12.55 4.16
N PRO A 222 -13.00 -12.14 3.18
CA PRO A 222 -13.31 -10.97 2.37
C PRO A 222 -14.51 -11.24 1.47
N LEU A 223 -15.33 -10.22 1.25
CA LEU A 223 -16.45 -10.32 0.33
C LEU A 223 -15.90 -10.42 -1.11
N PRO A 224 -16.39 -11.35 -1.95
CA PRO A 224 -15.94 -11.46 -3.34
C PRO A 224 -16.18 -10.15 -4.11
N PRO A 225 -15.16 -9.58 -4.77
CA PRO A 225 -15.32 -8.32 -5.50
C PRO A 225 -16.40 -8.34 -6.58
N ALA A 226 -16.58 -9.48 -7.28
CA ALA A 226 -17.62 -9.63 -8.28
C ALA A 226 -19.05 -9.60 -7.71
N GLN A 227 -19.23 -9.83 -6.39
CA GLN A 227 -20.53 -9.62 -5.73
C GLN A 227 -20.81 -8.15 -5.43
N LEU A 228 -19.78 -7.32 -5.34
CA LEU A 228 -19.93 -5.87 -5.14
C LEU A 228 -20.14 -5.15 -6.46
N LEU A 229 -19.36 -5.50 -7.47
CA LEU A 229 -19.33 -4.89 -8.79
C LEU A 229 -19.33 -6.00 -9.85
N PRO A 230 -20.49 -6.27 -10.48
CA PRO A 230 -20.65 -7.36 -11.45
C PRO A 230 -19.77 -7.23 -12.72
N GLU A 231 -19.24 -6.03 -12.99
CA GLU A 231 -18.28 -5.78 -14.07
C GLU A 231 -16.90 -6.36 -13.81
N ILE A 232 -16.59 -6.78 -12.57
CA ILE A 232 -15.33 -7.44 -12.26
C ILE A 232 -15.41 -8.91 -12.73
N PRO A 233 -14.52 -9.35 -13.66
CA PRO A 233 -14.54 -10.72 -14.15
C PRO A 233 -14.37 -11.72 -13.00
N GLN A 234 -15.20 -12.78 -13.01
CA GLN A 234 -15.15 -13.82 -11.97
C GLN A 234 -13.76 -14.44 -11.79
N PRO A 235 -12.96 -14.73 -12.85
CA PRO A 235 -11.61 -15.23 -12.68
C PRO A 235 -10.69 -14.27 -11.89
N LEU A 236 -10.82 -12.95 -12.12
CA LEU A 236 -10.06 -11.94 -11.39
C LEU A 236 -10.49 -11.88 -9.92
N SER A 237 -11.80 -11.92 -9.66
CA SER A 237 -12.36 -11.99 -8.32
C SER A 237 -11.84 -13.20 -7.54
N ASP A 238 -11.86 -14.39 -8.15
CA ASP A 238 -11.40 -15.63 -7.52
C ASP A 238 -9.90 -15.62 -7.28
N TYR A 239 -9.12 -15.08 -8.23
CA TYR A 239 -7.69 -14.96 -8.05
C TYR A 239 -7.32 -13.99 -6.92
N LEU A 240 -8.00 -12.87 -6.85
CA LEU A 240 -7.84 -11.90 -5.76
C LEU A 240 -8.12 -12.53 -4.40
N LEU A 241 -9.17 -13.36 -4.27
CA LEU A 241 -9.45 -14.09 -3.03
C LEU A 241 -8.32 -15.07 -2.66
N ARG A 242 -7.59 -15.62 -3.64
CA ARG A 242 -6.38 -16.44 -3.38
C ARG A 242 -5.23 -15.59 -2.84
N LEU A 243 -5.03 -14.36 -3.33
CA LEU A 243 -4.05 -13.43 -2.74
C LEU A 243 -4.40 -13.12 -1.28
N LEU A 244 -5.69 -13.01 -0.95
CA LEU A 244 -6.22 -12.72 0.37
C LEU A 244 -6.44 -13.96 1.27
N ALA A 245 -5.92 -15.13 0.88
CA ALA A 245 -6.00 -16.33 1.71
C ALA A 245 -5.38 -16.08 3.10
N LYS A 246 -6.06 -16.54 4.17
CA LYS A 246 -5.59 -16.34 5.55
C LYS A 246 -4.30 -17.11 5.81
N ASP A 247 -4.23 -18.34 5.34
CA ASP A 247 -3.03 -19.17 5.38
C ASP A 247 -2.02 -18.68 4.33
N PRO A 248 -0.82 -18.23 4.74
CA PRO A 248 0.21 -17.75 3.82
C PRO A 248 0.64 -18.79 2.78
N SER A 249 0.62 -20.09 3.13
CA SER A 249 1.01 -21.19 2.24
C SER A 249 0.05 -21.39 1.05
N ARG A 250 -1.16 -20.88 1.16
CA ARG A 250 -2.21 -20.95 0.11
C ARG A 250 -2.15 -19.80 -0.88
N ARG A 251 -1.32 -18.79 -0.61
CA ARG A 251 -1.13 -17.64 -1.50
C ARG A 251 -0.16 -18.00 -2.62
N PRO A 252 -0.35 -17.48 -3.83
CA PRO A 252 0.65 -17.61 -4.89
C PRO A 252 1.93 -16.83 -4.52
N GLY A 253 3.07 -17.24 -5.07
CA GLY A 253 4.27 -16.41 -5.03
C GLY A 253 4.12 -15.13 -5.86
N ALA A 254 4.96 -14.12 -5.58
CA ALA A 254 4.90 -12.83 -6.28
C ALA A 254 5.11 -12.97 -7.79
N GLU A 255 6.01 -13.84 -8.24
CA GLU A 255 6.23 -14.13 -9.66
C GLU A 255 4.98 -14.75 -10.32
N GLN A 256 4.36 -15.71 -9.66
CA GLN A 256 3.11 -16.31 -10.14
C GLN A 256 2.00 -15.26 -10.23
N ALA A 257 1.95 -14.34 -9.25
CA ALA A 257 0.98 -13.25 -9.25
C ALA A 257 1.22 -12.29 -10.41
N ALA A 258 2.47 -11.91 -10.67
CA ALA A 258 2.84 -11.04 -11.78
C ALA A 258 2.41 -11.65 -13.13
N ASN A 259 2.77 -12.93 -13.36
CA ASN A 259 2.46 -13.64 -14.58
C ASN A 259 0.95 -13.79 -14.80
N TRP A 260 0.20 -14.15 -13.77
CA TRP A 260 -1.25 -14.32 -13.87
C TRP A 260 -1.98 -13.00 -14.12
N LEU A 261 -1.61 -11.93 -13.41
CA LEU A 261 -2.23 -10.61 -13.55
C LEU A 261 -1.88 -9.92 -14.88
N HIS A 262 -0.72 -10.26 -15.46
CA HIS A 262 -0.30 -9.74 -16.78
C HIS A 262 -1.00 -10.43 -17.94
N ALA A 263 -1.46 -11.66 -17.74
CA ALA A 263 -2.18 -12.39 -18.79
C ALA A 263 -3.49 -11.68 -19.14
N PRO A 264 -3.88 -11.61 -20.42
CA PRO A 264 -5.16 -11.05 -20.82
C PRO A 264 -6.28 -11.77 -20.07
N GLN A 265 -6.97 -11.05 -19.19
CA GLN A 265 -8.16 -11.57 -18.54
C GLN A 265 -9.25 -11.67 -19.61
N GLN A 266 -9.39 -12.83 -20.21
CA GLN A 266 -10.48 -13.07 -21.15
C GLN A 266 -11.78 -12.92 -20.36
N THR A 267 -12.46 -11.80 -20.54
CA THR A 267 -13.90 -11.75 -20.31
C THR A 267 -14.47 -12.87 -21.20
N PRO A 268 -15.24 -13.83 -20.64
CA PRO A 268 -15.96 -14.74 -21.53
C PRO A 268 -16.70 -13.84 -22.51
N ALA A 269 -16.30 -13.84 -23.77
CA ALA A 269 -17.07 -13.18 -24.80
C ALA A 269 -18.49 -13.71 -24.56
N LEU A 270 -19.43 -12.81 -24.25
CA LEU A 270 -20.84 -13.15 -24.34
C LEU A 270 -20.95 -13.83 -25.68
N ALA A 271 -21.20 -15.15 -25.64
CA ALA A 271 -21.28 -15.95 -26.85
C ALA A 271 -22.17 -15.13 -27.76
N GLU A 272 -21.58 -14.57 -28.82
CA GLU A 272 -22.38 -13.96 -29.88
C GLU A 272 -23.39 -15.02 -30.20
N PRO A 273 -24.71 -14.71 -30.22
CA PRO A 273 -25.70 -15.68 -30.57
C PRO A 273 -25.23 -16.22 -31.92
N GLN A 274 -24.78 -17.49 -31.89
CA GLN A 274 -24.34 -18.18 -33.13
C GLN A 274 -25.41 -17.85 -34.11
N SER A 275 -25.05 -17.07 -35.13
CA SER A 275 -25.90 -16.77 -36.26
C SER A 275 -26.33 -18.12 -36.75
N THR A 276 -27.54 -18.51 -36.35
CA THR A 276 -28.19 -19.71 -36.87
C THR A 276 -28.14 -19.57 -38.39
N ALA A 277 -27.37 -20.41 -39.03
CA ALA A 277 -27.35 -20.51 -40.49
C ALA A 277 -28.80 -20.42 -40.96
N PRO A 278 -29.11 -19.58 -41.95
CA PRO A 278 -30.49 -19.46 -42.43
C PRO A 278 -30.95 -20.86 -42.83
N MET A 279 -32.00 -21.37 -42.18
CA MET A 279 -32.71 -22.57 -42.61
C MET A 279 -33.10 -22.34 -44.09
N PRO A 280 -32.89 -23.33 -44.98
CA PRO A 280 -33.37 -23.25 -46.33
C PRO A 280 -34.90 -22.92 -46.29
N ALA A 281 -35.28 -21.85 -46.92
CA ALA A 281 -36.68 -21.41 -47.00
C ALA A 281 -37.54 -22.59 -47.53
N PRO A 282 -38.72 -22.86 -46.93
CA PRO A 282 -39.64 -23.86 -47.50
C PRO A 282 -39.99 -23.42 -48.92
N VAL A 283 -39.77 -24.37 -49.86
CA VAL A 283 -40.15 -24.20 -51.27
C VAL A 283 -41.64 -23.97 -51.31
N ALA A 284 -42.06 -22.77 -51.74
CA ALA A 284 -43.47 -22.44 -51.95
C ALA A 284 -44.06 -23.36 -53.02
N PRO A 285 -45.27 -23.93 -52.83
CA PRO A 285 -45.95 -24.64 -53.88
C PRO A 285 -46.35 -23.67 -55.03
N ALA A 286 -46.23 -24.15 -56.26
CA ALA A 286 -46.52 -23.40 -57.47
C ALA A 286 -47.93 -22.81 -57.44
N PRO A 287 -48.13 -21.58 -57.99
CA PRO A 287 -49.44 -20.95 -58.00
C PRO A 287 -50.44 -21.66 -58.93
N ALA A 288 -51.63 -21.89 -58.40
CA ALA A 288 -52.76 -22.39 -59.16
C ALA A 288 -53.26 -21.33 -60.17
N PRO A 289 -53.80 -21.69 -61.31
CA PRO A 289 -54.29 -20.75 -62.34
C PRO A 289 -55.54 -19.97 -61.88
N PRO A 290 -55.71 -18.70 -62.36
CA PRO A 290 -56.76 -17.83 -61.88
C PRO A 290 -58.16 -18.24 -62.39
N PRO A 291 -59.20 -18.05 -61.55
CA PRO A 291 -60.59 -18.17 -62.01
C PRO A 291 -61.02 -16.93 -62.82
N PRO A 292 -62.01 -17.08 -63.66
CA PRO A 292 -62.46 -16.00 -64.61
C PRO A 292 -63.16 -14.81 -63.92
N ALA A 293 -62.93 -13.65 -64.48
CA ALA A 293 -63.43 -12.39 -64.02
C ALA A 293 -64.97 -12.24 -64.14
N ASP A 294 -65.59 -11.70 -63.09
CA ASP A 294 -66.96 -11.13 -63.15
C ASP A 294 -66.91 -9.64 -62.90
N PRO A 295 -67.65 -8.88 -63.73
CA PRO A 295 -67.61 -7.42 -63.65
C PRO A 295 -68.78 -6.90 -62.84
N ARG A 296 -68.57 -6.13 -61.74
CA ARG A 296 -69.53 -5.07 -61.34
C ARG A 296 -68.98 -4.22 -60.14
N ALA A 297 -69.05 -2.91 -60.47
CA ALA A 297 -69.31 -1.76 -59.55
C ALA A 297 -68.18 -1.31 -58.64
N ALA A 298 -67.44 -0.27 -58.91
CA ALA A 298 -67.72 1.19 -58.87
C ALA A 298 -68.11 1.74 -57.47
N HIS A 299 -67.35 2.74 -57.12
CA HIS A 299 -67.59 3.80 -56.09
C HIS A 299 -67.06 3.50 -54.65
N SER A 300 -66.06 4.17 -54.10
CA SER A 300 -66.05 5.48 -53.59
C SER A 300 -64.69 5.74 -52.85
N ALA A 301 -64.05 6.82 -53.17
CA ALA A 301 -63.00 7.45 -52.35
C ALA A 301 -63.67 8.54 -51.43
N PRO A 302 -62.94 9.30 -50.62
CA PRO A 302 -61.84 9.10 -49.70
C PRO A 302 -62.11 9.70 -48.31
N HIS A 303 -61.37 9.33 -47.29
CA HIS A 303 -61.18 10.22 -46.15
C HIS A 303 -59.79 10.04 -45.56
N GLY A 304 -59.02 11.11 -45.56
CA GLY A 304 -57.74 11.27 -44.95
C GLY A 304 -57.83 11.39 -43.43
N HIS A 305 -56.87 10.79 -42.75
CA HIS A 305 -56.59 11.16 -41.38
C HIS A 305 -55.13 11.53 -41.22
N ARG A 306 -54.97 12.77 -40.76
CA ARG A 306 -53.75 13.44 -40.36
C ARG A 306 -52.93 12.62 -39.31
N ARG A 307 -51.66 12.49 -39.55
CA ARG A 307 -50.69 12.07 -38.54
C ARG A 307 -50.38 13.26 -37.63
N LEU A 308 -50.63 13.11 -36.35
CA LEU A 308 -50.15 13.99 -35.27
C LEU A 308 -48.91 13.37 -34.66
N THR A 309 -47.82 14.09 -34.69
CA THR A 309 -46.60 13.85 -33.96
C THR A 309 -46.74 14.27 -32.49
N PRO A 310 -46.31 13.52 -31.48
CA PRO A 310 -46.14 14.08 -30.16
C PRO A 310 -44.66 14.45 -29.96
N LYS A 311 -44.39 15.75 -29.95
CA LYS A 311 -43.29 16.34 -29.22
C LYS A 311 -43.90 16.95 -27.97
N ALA A 312 -43.25 16.70 -26.83
CA ALA A 312 -43.38 17.35 -25.51
C ALA A 312 -43.84 16.43 -24.37
N ALA A 313 -42.88 15.87 -23.67
CA ALA A 313 -42.94 15.60 -22.22
C ALA A 313 -41.53 15.33 -21.69
N LEU A 314 -40.74 16.38 -21.53
CA LEU A 314 -39.53 16.37 -20.73
C LEU A 314 -39.55 17.63 -19.86
N GLY A 315 -39.82 17.46 -18.59
CA GLY A 315 -39.78 18.58 -17.66
C GLY A 315 -40.74 18.44 -16.49
N ILE A 316 -40.55 17.53 -15.56
CA ILE A 316 -41.00 17.60 -14.14
C ILE A 316 -40.33 16.39 -13.42
N ALA A 317 -39.07 16.54 -12.99
CA ALA A 317 -38.43 15.62 -12.05
C ALA A 317 -37.24 16.26 -11.29
N ALA A 318 -37.18 17.61 -11.22
CA ALA A 318 -36.06 18.29 -10.57
C ALA A 318 -36.45 19.13 -9.33
N VAL A 319 -37.64 19.01 -8.78
CA VAL A 319 -38.12 19.88 -7.68
C VAL A 319 -38.30 19.10 -6.33
N VAL A 320 -38.20 17.79 -6.29
CA VAL A 320 -38.48 17.02 -5.05
C VAL A 320 -37.24 16.72 -4.21
N LEU A 321 -36.02 16.99 -4.67
CA LEU A 321 -34.77 16.65 -3.94
C LEU A 321 -34.17 17.80 -3.13
N PHE A 322 -34.76 18.99 -3.10
CA PHE A 322 -34.24 20.14 -2.34
C PHE A 322 -35.00 20.46 -1.04
N ALA A 323 -36.06 19.74 -0.72
CA ALA A 323 -36.88 20.01 0.49
C ALA A 323 -36.49 19.13 1.70
N SER A 324 -35.62 18.14 1.58
CA SER A 324 -35.28 17.22 2.67
C SER A 324 -34.03 17.60 3.49
N ALA A 325 -33.24 18.57 3.03
CA ALA A 325 -32.00 18.97 3.72
C ALA A 325 -32.20 20.15 4.71
N ALA A 326 -33.34 20.81 4.72
CA ALA A 326 -33.60 21.98 5.57
C ALA A 326 -34.31 21.64 6.92
N ALA A 327 -34.76 20.40 7.12
CA ALA A 327 -35.50 20.01 8.32
C ALA A 327 -34.66 19.38 9.43
N ILE A 328 -33.37 19.06 9.19
CA ILE A 328 -32.48 18.43 10.19
C ILE A 328 -31.56 19.46 10.86
N GLY A 329 -31.43 20.68 10.33
CA GLY A 329 -30.60 21.75 10.87
C GLY A 329 -31.20 22.60 11.99
N ALA A 330 -32.51 22.46 12.27
CA ALA A 330 -33.22 23.36 13.20
C ALA A 330 -33.51 22.77 14.59
N SER A 331 -33.07 21.55 14.87
CA SER A 331 -33.41 20.85 16.15
C SER A 331 -32.25 20.78 17.15
N LEU A 332 -31.11 21.41 16.92
CA LEU A 332 -29.94 21.36 17.81
C LEU A 332 -29.51 22.71 18.40
N ASN A 333 -30.38 23.73 18.34
CA ASN A 333 -30.04 25.03 18.93
C ASN A 333 -31.20 25.59 19.75
N SER A 334 -31.57 24.92 20.86
CA SER A 334 -32.43 25.50 21.88
C SER A 334 -32.08 24.88 23.24
N GLY A 335 -31.33 25.60 24.01
CA GLY A 335 -30.99 25.28 25.39
C GLY A 335 -30.07 26.33 25.97
N SER A 336 -30.62 27.50 26.21
CA SER A 336 -30.00 28.59 26.95
C SER A 336 -30.03 28.32 28.44
N ASP A 337 -29.10 28.98 29.09
CA ASP A 337 -29.16 29.67 30.39
C ASP A 337 -28.26 29.14 31.51
N GLY A 338 -27.38 30.03 31.92
CA GLY A 338 -27.08 30.38 33.30
C GLY A 338 -25.68 30.00 33.80
N PRO A 339 -24.93 30.98 34.30
CA PRO A 339 -23.58 30.74 34.84
C PRO A 339 -23.66 30.27 36.28
N SER A 340 -23.02 29.16 36.61
CA SER A 340 -22.76 28.77 37.99
C SER A 340 -21.27 28.60 38.21
N ALA A 341 -20.81 29.21 39.28
CA ALA A 341 -19.43 29.34 39.75
C ALA A 341 -18.72 28.00 40.01
N PRO A 342 -17.38 28.00 40.07
CA PRO A 342 -16.58 26.80 40.19
C PRO A 342 -16.61 26.22 41.60
N THR A 343 -16.98 24.98 41.72
CA THR A 343 -16.88 24.18 42.95
C THR A 343 -15.51 23.45 42.91
N SER A 344 -14.70 23.74 43.91
CA SER A 344 -13.41 23.12 44.18
C SER A 344 -13.53 21.61 44.41
N PRO A 345 -12.54 20.79 43.98
CA PRO A 345 -12.54 19.36 44.27
C PRO A 345 -12.16 19.07 45.74
N PRO A 346 -12.66 17.97 46.35
CA PRO A 346 -12.34 17.61 47.71
C PRO A 346 -10.88 17.16 47.87
N THR A 347 -10.22 17.70 48.83
CA THR A 347 -8.88 17.33 49.30
C THR A 347 -8.92 15.92 49.90
N THR A 348 -8.26 14.98 49.21
CA THR A 348 -8.03 13.64 49.78
C THR A 348 -6.78 13.72 50.65
N THR A 349 -7.00 13.54 51.95
CA THR A 349 -5.94 13.44 52.96
C THR A 349 -5.16 12.17 52.75
N VAL A 350 -3.91 12.24 52.34
CA VAL A 350 -3.00 11.10 52.28
C VAL A 350 -2.43 10.86 53.66
N THR A 351 -2.85 9.79 54.32
CA THR A 351 -2.26 9.28 55.56
C THR A 351 -0.88 8.69 55.23
N SER A 352 0.15 9.31 55.74
CA SER A 352 1.54 8.84 55.66
C SER A 352 1.72 7.61 56.54
N VAL A 353 2.12 6.50 55.95
CA VAL A 353 2.63 5.30 56.66
C VAL A 353 4.15 5.49 56.79
N PRO A 354 4.77 5.23 57.95
CA PRO A 354 6.20 5.40 58.12
C PRO A 354 6.98 4.30 57.39
N VAL A 355 7.93 4.71 56.58
CA VAL A 355 8.90 3.83 55.92
C VAL A 355 9.91 3.39 56.97
N SER A 356 10.00 2.07 57.20
CA SER A 356 11.05 1.43 57.96
C SER A 356 12.34 1.45 57.15
N GLU A 357 13.39 1.95 57.74
CA GLU A 357 14.75 2.04 57.29
C GLU A 357 15.37 0.62 57.24
N PRO A 358 16.05 0.17 56.18
CA PRO A 358 16.82 -1.08 56.21
C PRO A 358 18.21 -0.88 56.84
N PRO A 359 18.74 -1.90 57.51
CA PRO A 359 19.99 -1.78 58.26
C PRO A 359 21.24 -1.66 57.37
N ALA A 360 22.17 -0.84 57.79
CA ALA A 360 23.47 -0.66 57.16
C ALA A 360 24.28 -1.93 57.11
N THR A 361 24.73 -2.34 55.98
CA THR A 361 25.70 -3.44 55.78
C THR A 361 27.10 -2.80 55.59
N ALA A 362 28.02 -3.26 56.42
CA ALA A 362 29.38 -2.81 56.56
C ALA A 362 30.23 -2.91 55.29
N ALA A 363 31.13 -1.96 55.13
CA ALA A 363 32.17 -1.95 54.12
C ALA A 363 33.24 -3.02 54.41
N PRO A 364 33.80 -3.66 53.39
CA PRO A 364 35.03 -4.46 53.56
C PRO A 364 36.26 -3.60 53.33
N SER A 365 37.23 -3.83 54.21
CA SER A 365 38.54 -3.19 54.37
C SER A 365 39.43 -3.37 53.16
N THR A 366 40.15 -2.32 52.86
CA THR A 366 41.37 -2.22 52.06
C THR A 366 42.46 -3.15 52.56
N THR A 367 43.04 -3.99 51.71
CA THR A 367 44.36 -4.62 51.97
C THR A 367 45.23 -4.38 50.73
N ALA A 368 46.34 -3.67 50.93
CA ALA A 368 47.38 -3.37 49.96
C ALA A 368 48.25 -4.60 49.65
N PRO A 369 49.03 -4.60 48.55
CA PRO A 369 49.82 -5.70 48.10
C PRO A 369 51.21 -5.76 48.75
N PRO A 370 51.89 -6.93 48.80
CA PRO A 370 53.34 -7.00 49.09
C PRO A 370 54.12 -6.97 47.76
N THR A 371 55.21 -6.19 47.88
CA THR A 371 56.37 -6.03 47.01
C THR A 371 57.26 -7.21 47.12
N GLU A 372 58.14 -7.38 46.10
CA GLU A 372 59.48 -8.04 46.10
C GLU A 372 59.57 -9.43 45.47
N GLY A 373 60.54 -9.48 44.55
CA GLY A 373 61.41 -10.57 44.24
C GLY A 373 62.10 -10.54 42.91
N HIS A 374 63.25 -9.92 42.88
CA HIS A 374 64.36 -10.06 41.92
C HIS A 374 64.57 -11.49 41.44
N GLU A 375 65.06 -11.66 40.21
CA GLU A 375 66.36 -12.25 39.79
C GLU A 375 66.30 -12.66 38.32
N ASP A 376 67.10 -12.02 37.51
CA ASP A 376 68.30 -12.41 36.77
C ASP A 376 68.23 -13.73 35.95
N SER A 377 68.59 -13.58 34.70
CA SER A 377 69.67 -14.26 33.99
C SER A 377 69.41 -14.37 32.49
N GLU A 378 70.19 -13.62 31.69
CA GLU A 378 71.17 -14.06 30.72
C GLU A 378 70.66 -15.03 29.62
N ASP A 379 70.77 -14.63 28.37
CA ASP A 379 71.92 -14.55 27.44
C ASP A 379 71.69 -15.47 26.22
N HIS A 380 72.30 -15.09 25.11
CA HIS A 380 72.54 -15.76 23.82
C HIS A 380 71.41 -15.50 22.75
N GLY A 381 71.64 -14.77 21.71
CA GLY A 381 72.86 -14.80 20.84
C GLY A 381 72.49 -15.57 19.58
N GLY A 382 72.32 -14.88 18.44
CA GLY A 382 72.16 -15.61 17.18
C GLY A 382 71.95 -14.68 15.96
N LYS A 383 73.10 -14.26 15.43
CA LYS A 383 73.25 -13.62 14.12
C LYS A 383 72.91 -14.54 12.93
N GLY A 384 72.37 -13.95 11.83
CA GLY A 384 72.45 -14.54 10.49
C GLY A 384 71.54 -13.80 9.55
N LYS A 385 71.94 -12.79 8.90
CA LYS A 385 72.66 -12.55 7.60
C LYS A 385 72.01 -13.19 6.40
N HIS A 386 71.65 -12.26 5.48
CA HIS A 386 71.75 -12.28 4.01
C HIS A 386 70.83 -13.18 3.18
N GLY A 387 70.23 -12.54 2.21
CA GLY A 387 69.77 -13.15 0.98
C GLY A 387 69.07 -12.17 0.07
N LYS A 388 69.85 -11.45 -0.76
CA LYS A 388 69.42 -10.76 -1.99
C LYS A 388 68.97 -11.80 -3.00
N GLY A 389 67.91 -11.49 -3.78
CA GLY A 389 67.58 -12.19 -5.02
C GLY A 389 66.70 -11.31 -5.92
N LYS A 390 67.33 -10.76 -6.92
CA LYS A 390 66.76 -10.09 -8.12
C LYS A 390 66.21 -11.16 -9.09
N GLY A 391 65.26 -10.72 -9.98
CA GLY A 391 64.99 -11.33 -11.26
C GLY A 391 63.50 -11.22 -11.59
N SER A 392 63.04 -10.28 -12.32
CA SER A 392 62.82 -10.23 -13.79
C SER A 392 62.12 -11.45 -14.39
N GLY A 393 60.97 -11.19 -15.01
CA GLY A 393 60.20 -12.04 -15.87
C GLY A 393 58.81 -11.48 -16.04
#